data_1f802b6f340e38855a3cd4def143cca8
#
_entry.id   1f802b6f340e38855a3cd4def143cca8
#
_cell.length_a   1.000
_cell.length_b   1.000
_cell.length_c   1.000
_cell.angle_alpha   90.00
_cell.angle_beta   90.00
_cell.angle_gamma   90.00
#
_symmetry.space_group_name_H-M   'P 1'
#
loop_
_entity.id
_entity.type
_entity.pdbx_description
1 polymer ?
#
loop_
_entity_poly.entity_id
_entity_poly.type
_entity_poly.pdbx_seq_one_letter_code
_entity_poly.pdbx_strand_id
1 'polypeptide(L)'
;MDRISPAQSHSPGGPSADPAAAHRDKLAWWVARRLAGRIMLDGWPVGARLGTEADLLAQLGVSREPFREGVRLLELQGIVRMTRGPRGGLLVTAPALEVVSGLIRGYLELSDITFREVIDARKAIEAHAVTLAVERLTPAGARDLELAIATARAAKFDRSRRSGAYFDVLRTVERVAADPCLAIFDEALHRITIDFGLHERLPGDLWSEYSERGLRSLENLVEAVLAGDAAAGQRAIEALLSRMDDYVHRAEGADAGLWTTRSFITGAYLSAGKLLSGTEKAGLRLAYRITAQVRRQSLEVGRAIGAEPELIARYGVSRAVFREAVRMLEFFGVVEVRRGKEGGLVVAQRDPSGTVGSALLYLSFAGIDPAETGALLAQIRSSSEHRGGNPALELFERVLEAYSASPVAA
;
A
#
# COMPACT_ATOMS: atom_id res chain seq x y z
N MET A 1 34.01 42.24 -46.01
CA MET A 1 32.57 42.39 -45.77
C MET A 1 31.90 41.00 -45.97
N ASP A 2 32.09 40.14 -44.99
CA ASP A 2 31.56 38.77 -45.02
C ASP A 2 30.45 38.62 -43.97
N ARG A 3 29.28 38.25 -44.46
CA ARG A 3 28.09 38.05 -43.63
C ARG A 3 28.17 36.66 -43.00
N ILE A 4 28.27 36.64 -41.70
CA ILE A 4 28.12 35.40 -40.89
C ILE A 4 26.63 35.10 -40.75
N SER A 5 26.21 33.96 -41.29
CA SER A 5 24.86 33.39 -41.11
C SER A 5 24.73 32.75 -39.72
N PRO A 6 23.65 32.96 -38.96
CA PRO A 6 23.48 32.33 -37.68
C PRO A 6 23.13 30.84 -37.84
N ALA A 7 23.86 29.99 -37.12
CA ALA A 7 23.60 28.56 -37.00
C ALA A 7 22.23 28.31 -36.40
N GLN A 8 21.42 27.49 -37.08
CA GLN A 8 20.17 26.96 -36.59
C GLN A 8 20.48 25.94 -35.48
N SER A 9 20.10 26.26 -34.26
CA SER A 9 20.09 25.33 -33.14
C SER A 9 18.97 24.29 -33.35
N HIS A 10 19.37 23.07 -33.74
CA HIS A 10 18.46 21.92 -33.69
C HIS A 10 18.26 21.55 -32.22
N SER A 11 17.09 21.86 -31.69
CA SER A 11 16.56 21.23 -30.48
C SER A 11 16.29 19.74 -30.78
N PRO A 12 16.78 18.77 -29.98
CA PRO A 12 16.40 17.38 -30.18
C PRO A 12 14.92 17.24 -29.81
N GLY A 13 14.09 16.94 -30.79
CA GLY A 13 12.69 16.59 -30.61
C GLY A 13 12.59 15.40 -29.68
N GLY A 14 11.98 15.59 -28.50
CA GLY A 14 11.61 14.51 -27.59
C GLY A 14 10.71 13.51 -28.31
N PRO A 15 10.77 12.21 -27.96
CA PRO A 15 9.96 11.17 -28.59
C PRO A 15 8.48 11.50 -28.41
N SER A 16 7.73 11.62 -29.51
CA SER A 16 6.28 11.83 -29.47
C SER A 16 5.61 10.59 -28.89
N ALA A 17 5.02 10.72 -27.69
CA ALA A 17 4.11 9.72 -27.15
C ALA A 17 2.93 9.54 -28.13
N ASP A 18 2.53 8.27 -28.41
CA ASP A 18 1.34 8.01 -29.23
C ASP A 18 0.10 8.61 -28.52
N PRO A 19 -0.54 9.66 -29.08
CA PRO A 19 -1.68 10.32 -28.44
C PRO A 19 -2.85 9.36 -28.19
N ALA A 20 -2.98 8.29 -29.01
CA ALA A 20 -4.05 7.32 -28.89
C ALA A 20 -3.86 6.34 -27.73
N ALA A 21 -2.62 6.06 -27.32
CA ALA A 21 -2.34 5.23 -26.12
C ALA A 21 -2.56 6.03 -24.85
N ALA A 22 -1.98 7.22 -24.74
CA ALA A 22 -2.21 8.14 -23.63
C ALA A 22 -3.71 8.50 -23.48
N HIS A 23 -4.44 8.53 -24.59
CA HIS A 23 -5.88 8.74 -24.58
C HIS A 23 -6.64 7.51 -24.04
N ARG A 24 -6.22 6.28 -24.37
CA ARG A 24 -6.87 5.05 -23.87
C ARG A 24 -6.64 4.83 -22.37
N ASP A 25 -5.44 5.07 -21.88
CA ASP A 25 -5.13 4.97 -20.45
C ASP A 25 -5.92 6.02 -19.66
N LYS A 26 -5.96 7.26 -20.16
CA LYS A 26 -6.83 8.31 -19.62
C LYS A 26 -8.31 7.89 -19.63
N LEU A 27 -8.74 7.19 -20.69
CA LEU A 27 -10.12 6.73 -20.83
C LEU A 27 -10.44 5.56 -19.90
N ALA A 28 -9.51 4.63 -19.63
CA ALA A 28 -9.67 3.58 -18.65
C ALA A 28 -9.82 4.15 -17.22
N TRP A 29 -8.96 5.10 -16.85
CA TRP A 29 -9.07 5.82 -15.57
C TRP A 29 -10.35 6.65 -15.48
N TRP A 30 -10.79 7.24 -16.57
CA TRP A 30 -12.07 7.95 -16.61
C TRP A 30 -13.24 7.00 -16.39
N VAL A 31 -13.25 5.82 -17.03
CA VAL A 31 -14.26 4.77 -16.80
C VAL A 31 -14.27 4.34 -15.34
N ALA A 32 -13.12 4.03 -14.77
CA ALA A 32 -13.00 3.63 -13.39
C ALA A 32 -13.58 4.70 -12.44
N ARG A 33 -13.17 5.96 -12.61
CA ARG A 33 -13.69 7.07 -11.80
C ARG A 33 -15.19 7.29 -11.97
N ARG A 34 -15.70 7.17 -13.20
CA ARG A 34 -17.14 7.35 -13.46
C ARG A 34 -17.98 6.27 -12.78
N LEU A 35 -17.54 5.02 -12.82
CA LEU A 35 -18.20 3.91 -12.15
C LEU A 35 -18.07 4.02 -10.62
N ALA A 36 -16.89 4.33 -10.10
CA ALA A 36 -16.69 4.55 -8.66
C ALA A 36 -17.56 5.70 -8.14
N GLY A 37 -17.58 6.84 -8.83
CA GLY A 37 -18.43 7.96 -8.46
C GLY A 37 -19.91 7.62 -8.44
N ARG A 38 -20.39 6.80 -9.38
CA ARG A 38 -21.77 6.29 -9.36
C ARG A 38 -22.03 5.42 -8.12
N ILE A 39 -21.11 4.48 -7.82
CA ILE A 39 -21.23 3.60 -6.64
C ILE A 39 -21.31 4.43 -5.36
N MET A 40 -20.49 5.47 -5.23
CA MET A 40 -20.49 6.36 -4.09
C MET A 40 -21.80 7.16 -3.98
N LEU A 41 -22.26 7.75 -5.08
CA LEU A 41 -23.55 8.50 -5.13
C LEU A 41 -24.74 7.63 -4.83
N ASP A 42 -24.72 6.34 -5.23
CA ASP A 42 -25.76 5.35 -4.95
C ASP A 42 -25.66 4.77 -3.51
N GLY A 43 -24.76 5.29 -2.65
CA GLY A 43 -24.58 4.88 -1.25
C GLY A 43 -23.98 3.49 -1.08
N TRP A 44 -23.06 3.09 -1.96
CA TRP A 44 -22.37 1.79 -1.92
C TRP A 44 -23.31 0.57 -1.85
N PRO A 45 -24.16 0.34 -2.84
CA PRO A 45 -25.14 -0.75 -2.81
C PRO A 45 -24.45 -2.11 -3.02
N VAL A 46 -23.77 -2.61 -1.97
CA VAL A 46 -23.04 -3.88 -1.99
C VAL A 46 -23.94 -5.02 -2.40
N GLY A 47 -23.48 -5.83 -3.36
CA GLY A 47 -24.24 -6.92 -3.97
C GLY A 47 -25.18 -6.48 -5.10
N ALA A 48 -25.39 -5.17 -5.31
CA ALA A 48 -26.17 -4.69 -6.44
C ALA A 48 -25.41 -4.83 -7.76
N ARG A 49 -26.17 -5.02 -8.84
CA ARG A 49 -25.64 -5.09 -10.20
C ARG A 49 -25.79 -3.73 -10.87
N LEU A 50 -24.66 -3.12 -11.26
CA LEU A 50 -24.64 -1.83 -11.98
C LEU A 50 -25.19 -1.94 -13.41
N GLY A 51 -25.03 -3.11 -14.03
CA GLY A 51 -25.49 -3.41 -15.40
C GLY A 51 -24.70 -4.54 -16.03
N THR A 52 -25.10 -4.96 -17.24
CA THR A 52 -24.30 -5.87 -18.06
C THR A 52 -23.15 -5.09 -18.74
N GLU A 53 -22.15 -5.80 -19.28
CA GLU A 53 -21.10 -5.17 -20.07
C GLU A 53 -21.69 -4.33 -21.24
N ALA A 54 -22.70 -4.85 -21.93
CA ALA A 54 -23.34 -4.16 -23.05
C ALA A 54 -24.05 -2.87 -22.61
N ASP A 55 -24.80 -2.93 -21.50
CA ASP A 55 -25.51 -1.76 -20.97
C ASP A 55 -24.53 -0.66 -20.57
N LEU A 56 -23.45 -1.04 -19.86
CA LEU A 56 -22.44 -0.10 -19.36
C LEU A 56 -21.61 0.51 -20.50
N LEU A 57 -21.29 -0.26 -21.54
CA LEU A 57 -20.64 0.27 -22.74
C LEU A 57 -21.52 1.33 -23.43
N ALA A 58 -22.82 1.05 -23.58
CA ALA A 58 -23.77 2.00 -24.18
C ALA A 58 -23.93 3.26 -23.32
N GLN A 59 -24.02 3.13 -21.98
CA GLN A 59 -24.15 4.24 -21.05
C GLN A 59 -22.91 5.14 -21.02
N LEU A 60 -21.73 4.55 -21.07
CA LEU A 60 -20.46 5.28 -20.97
C LEU A 60 -19.96 5.79 -22.34
N GLY A 61 -20.49 5.29 -23.45
CA GLY A 61 -20.07 5.67 -24.79
C GLY A 61 -18.63 5.30 -25.13
N VAL A 62 -18.11 4.21 -24.55
CA VAL A 62 -16.72 3.77 -24.73
C VAL A 62 -16.64 2.41 -25.42
N SER A 63 -15.49 2.11 -26.03
CA SER A 63 -15.22 0.78 -26.58
C SER A 63 -14.89 -0.23 -25.48
N ARG A 64 -14.91 -1.53 -25.85
CA ARG A 64 -14.70 -2.64 -24.89
C ARG A 64 -13.34 -2.60 -24.20
N GLU A 65 -12.28 -2.18 -24.90
CA GLU A 65 -10.93 -2.23 -24.35
C GLU A 65 -10.77 -1.29 -23.15
N PRO A 66 -10.99 0.05 -23.24
CA PRO A 66 -10.87 0.94 -22.08
C PRO A 66 -11.91 0.65 -21.00
N PHE A 67 -13.11 0.14 -21.36
CA PHE A 67 -14.08 -0.29 -20.36
C PHE A 67 -13.53 -1.43 -19.51
N ARG A 68 -13.02 -2.49 -20.14
CA ARG A 68 -12.47 -3.65 -19.42
C ARG A 68 -11.24 -3.28 -18.59
N GLU A 69 -10.38 -2.38 -19.09
CA GLU A 69 -9.26 -1.88 -18.28
C GLU A 69 -9.75 -1.06 -17.09
N GLY A 70 -10.73 -0.19 -17.25
CA GLY A 70 -11.33 0.56 -16.13
C GLY A 70 -11.99 -0.33 -15.10
N VAL A 71 -12.72 -1.37 -15.54
CA VAL A 71 -13.31 -2.39 -14.64
C VAL A 71 -12.21 -3.13 -13.87
N ARG A 72 -11.12 -3.53 -14.51
CA ARG A 72 -10.01 -4.21 -13.85
C ARG A 72 -9.31 -3.36 -12.81
N LEU A 73 -9.20 -2.03 -13.03
CA LEU A 73 -8.70 -1.11 -12.01
C LEU A 73 -9.60 -1.15 -10.76
N LEU A 74 -10.91 -1.20 -10.92
CA LEU A 74 -11.85 -1.29 -9.80
C LEU A 74 -11.88 -2.69 -9.15
N GLU A 75 -11.68 -3.76 -9.93
CA GLU A 75 -11.53 -5.12 -9.41
C GLU A 75 -10.26 -5.25 -8.58
N LEU A 76 -9.14 -4.65 -9.00
CA LEU A 76 -7.89 -4.59 -8.23
C LEU A 76 -8.10 -3.89 -6.88
N GLN A 77 -8.95 -2.87 -6.83
CA GLN A 77 -9.31 -2.13 -5.63
C GLN A 77 -10.38 -2.83 -4.78
N GLY A 78 -10.91 -3.96 -5.24
CA GLY A 78 -11.94 -4.73 -4.53
C GLY A 78 -13.33 -4.07 -4.50
N ILE A 79 -13.60 -3.11 -5.41
CA ILE A 79 -14.84 -2.30 -5.42
C ILE A 79 -15.93 -2.95 -6.25
N VAL A 80 -15.54 -3.65 -7.30
CA VAL A 80 -16.46 -4.35 -8.19
C VAL A 80 -15.96 -5.74 -8.55
N ARG A 81 -16.83 -6.55 -9.10
CA ARG A 81 -16.50 -7.85 -9.67
C ARG A 81 -17.36 -8.12 -10.91
N MET A 82 -16.72 -8.46 -12.03
CA MET A 82 -17.43 -8.89 -13.23
C MET A 82 -17.86 -10.36 -13.10
N THR A 83 -19.16 -10.65 -13.22
CA THR A 83 -19.70 -12.00 -13.19
C THR A 83 -20.19 -12.42 -14.58
N ARG A 84 -20.09 -13.73 -14.88
CA ARG A 84 -20.48 -14.33 -16.17
C ARG A 84 -21.87 -15.00 -16.06
N GLY A 85 -22.49 -15.24 -17.22
CA GLY A 85 -23.74 -15.99 -17.34
C GLY A 85 -24.96 -15.10 -17.59
N PRO A 86 -26.18 -15.71 -17.69
CA PRO A 86 -27.41 -14.99 -18.07
C PRO A 86 -27.81 -13.88 -17.07
N ARG A 87 -27.42 -14.03 -15.83
CA ARG A 87 -27.57 -13.02 -14.77
C ARG A 87 -26.26 -12.30 -14.45
N GLY A 88 -25.26 -12.38 -15.34
CA GLY A 88 -23.96 -11.76 -15.16
C GLY A 88 -24.01 -10.26 -15.31
N GLY A 89 -22.90 -9.59 -14.92
CA GLY A 89 -22.73 -8.15 -14.98
C GLY A 89 -21.73 -7.66 -13.95
N LEU A 90 -21.62 -6.36 -13.84
CA LEU A 90 -20.73 -5.72 -12.90
C LEU A 90 -21.42 -5.59 -11.53
N LEU A 91 -20.93 -6.32 -10.53
CA LEU A 91 -21.44 -6.30 -9.16
C LEU A 91 -20.60 -5.35 -8.31
N VAL A 92 -21.27 -4.60 -7.44
CA VAL A 92 -20.62 -3.80 -6.38
C VAL A 92 -20.17 -4.72 -5.25
N THR A 93 -18.95 -4.56 -4.81
CA THR A 93 -18.37 -5.27 -3.66
C THR A 93 -17.94 -4.28 -2.57
N ALA A 94 -17.88 -4.75 -1.32
CA ALA A 94 -17.28 -3.98 -0.25
C ALA A 94 -15.75 -4.02 -0.38
N PRO A 95 -15.05 -2.88 -0.42
CA PRO A 95 -13.60 -2.89 -0.37
C PRO A 95 -13.15 -3.43 0.99
N ALA A 96 -12.26 -4.43 0.96
CA ALA A 96 -11.73 -5.03 2.17
C ALA A 96 -10.45 -4.32 2.62
N LEU A 97 -10.26 -4.19 3.94
CA LEU A 97 -9.05 -3.60 4.54
C LEU A 97 -7.78 -4.25 3.97
N GLU A 98 -7.77 -5.58 3.87
CA GLU A 98 -6.62 -6.35 3.38
C GLU A 98 -6.27 -6.04 1.92
N VAL A 99 -7.24 -5.65 1.11
CA VAL A 99 -7.00 -5.26 -0.29
C VAL A 99 -6.32 -3.90 -0.32
N VAL A 100 -6.87 -2.92 0.38
CA VAL A 100 -6.36 -1.55 0.36
C VAL A 100 -5.00 -1.45 1.05
N SER A 101 -4.84 -2.06 2.24
CA SER A 101 -3.54 -2.15 2.91
C SER A 101 -2.50 -2.91 2.06
N GLY A 102 -2.93 -3.92 1.31
CA GLY A 102 -2.10 -4.62 0.33
C GLY A 102 -1.61 -3.72 -0.82
N LEU A 103 -2.44 -2.79 -1.30
CA LEU A 103 -2.05 -1.79 -2.30
C LEU A 103 -1.08 -0.73 -1.71
N ILE A 104 -1.34 -0.25 -0.49
CA ILE A 104 -0.42 0.64 0.24
C ILE A 104 0.94 -0.04 0.41
N ARG A 105 0.93 -1.28 0.92
CA ARG A 105 2.13 -2.09 1.06
C ARG A 105 2.88 -2.23 -0.26
N GLY A 106 2.19 -2.61 -1.35
CA GLY A 106 2.80 -2.77 -2.68
C GLY A 106 3.48 -1.49 -3.17
N TYR A 107 2.85 -0.34 -2.98
CA TYR A 107 3.45 0.96 -3.29
C TYR A 107 4.72 1.22 -2.46
N LEU A 108 4.65 1.02 -1.14
CA LEU A 108 5.79 1.25 -0.24
C LEU A 108 6.98 0.34 -0.56
N GLU A 109 6.71 -0.94 -0.79
CA GLU A 109 7.76 -1.91 -1.16
C GLU A 109 8.40 -1.59 -2.51
N LEU A 110 7.59 -1.19 -3.50
CA LEU A 110 8.10 -0.71 -4.78
C LEU A 110 8.79 0.66 -4.65
N SER A 111 8.51 1.41 -3.60
CA SER A 111 9.22 2.65 -3.22
C SER A 111 10.53 2.42 -2.50
N ASP A 112 10.89 1.15 -2.24
CA ASP A 112 12.15 0.81 -1.59
C ASP A 112 12.25 1.28 -0.15
N ILE A 113 11.11 1.30 0.54
CA ILE A 113 11.06 1.70 1.93
C ILE A 113 12.07 0.89 2.77
N THR A 114 12.83 1.57 3.59
CA THR A 114 13.79 0.96 4.50
C THR A 114 13.09 0.49 5.78
N PHE A 115 13.74 -0.44 6.50
CA PHE A 115 13.24 -0.88 7.81
C PHE A 115 13.07 0.30 8.78
N ARG A 116 14.05 1.22 8.81
CA ARG A 116 14.00 2.41 9.65
C ARG A 116 12.82 3.31 9.31
N GLU A 117 12.57 3.58 8.03
CA GLU A 117 11.42 4.37 7.60
C GLU A 117 10.09 3.71 7.98
N VAL A 118 9.99 2.36 7.91
CA VAL A 118 8.82 1.63 8.39
C VAL A 118 8.63 1.82 9.89
N ILE A 119 9.69 1.68 10.70
CA ILE A 119 9.62 1.87 12.15
C ILE A 119 9.25 3.32 12.51
N ASP A 120 9.82 4.31 11.81
CA ASP A 120 9.51 5.72 12.06
C ASP A 120 8.07 6.08 11.70
N ALA A 121 7.55 5.54 10.59
CA ALA A 121 6.15 5.70 10.23
C ALA A 121 5.21 5.04 11.27
N ARG A 122 5.54 3.82 11.72
CA ARG A 122 4.79 3.12 12.76
C ARG A 122 4.76 3.90 14.08
N LYS A 123 5.88 4.48 14.50
CA LYS A 123 5.92 5.32 15.71
C LYS A 123 4.92 6.47 15.64
N ALA A 124 4.85 7.15 14.50
CA ALA A 124 3.93 8.27 14.32
C ALA A 124 2.45 7.83 14.31
N ILE A 125 2.14 6.78 13.54
CA ILE A 125 0.77 6.31 13.31
C ILE A 125 0.24 5.58 14.57
N GLU A 126 1.01 4.64 15.14
CA GLU A 126 0.58 3.86 16.29
C GLU A 126 0.49 4.69 17.58
N ALA A 127 1.33 5.73 17.75
CA ALA A 127 1.17 6.66 18.87
C ALA A 127 -0.20 7.36 18.85
N HIS A 128 -0.71 7.65 17.64
CA HIS A 128 -2.04 8.24 17.48
C HIS A 128 -3.15 7.22 17.71
N ALA A 129 -2.98 5.99 17.22
CA ALA A 129 -3.90 4.89 17.49
C ALA A 129 -4.05 4.63 19.01
N VAL A 130 -2.96 4.73 19.78
CA VAL A 130 -2.99 4.62 21.25
C VAL A 130 -3.85 5.73 21.87
N THR A 131 -3.74 6.97 21.41
CA THR A 131 -4.56 8.07 21.94
C THR A 131 -6.05 7.80 21.70
N LEU A 132 -6.42 7.44 20.47
CA LEU A 132 -7.80 7.10 20.15
C LEU A 132 -8.30 5.86 20.91
N ALA A 133 -7.43 4.85 21.10
CA ALA A 133 -7.80 3.66 21.85
C ALA A 133 -8.13 3.98 23.32
N VAL A 134 -7.40 4.91 23.94
CA VAL A 134 -7.71 5.40 25.30
C VAL A 134 -9.04 6.12 25.32
N GLU A 135 -9.28 7.04 24.36
CA GLU A 135 -10.50 7.83 24.29
C GLU A 135 -11.75 6.99 23.99
N ARG A 136 -11.61 5.93 23.19
CA ARG A 136 -12.72 5.11 22.70
C ARG A 136 -12.83 3.75 23.38
N LEU A 137 -12.10 3.54 24.48
CA LEU A 137 -12.09 2.25 25.19
C LEU A 137 -13.48 1.87 25.70
N THR A 138 -13.93 0.71 25.32
CA THR A 138 -15.17 0.11 25.82
C THR A 138 -14.88 -1.08 26.74
N PRO A 139 -15.84 -1.53 27.58
CA PRO A 139 -15.65 -2.75 28.36
C PRO A 139 -15.40 -4.01 27.53
N ALA A 140 -15.87 -4.05 26.29
CA ALA A 140 -15.56 -5.13 25.35
C ALA A 140 -14.12 -5.03 24.87
N GLY A 141 -13.68 -3.84 24.43
CA GLY A 141 -12.30 -3.58 24.02
C GLY A 141 -11.28 -3.86 25.12
N ALA A 142 -11.61 -3.54 26.38
CA ALA A 142 -10.77 -3.86 27.52
C ALA A 142 -10.55 -5.39 27.67
N ARG A 143 -11.64 -6.17 27.60
CA ARG A 143 -11.53 -7.66 27.63
C ARG A 143 -10.73 -8.21 26.45
N ASP A 144 -10.89 -7.63 25.26
CA ASP A 144 -10.13 -8.05 24.07
C ASP A 144 -8.63 -7.79 24.25
N LEU A 145 -8.25 -6.64 24.82
CA LEU A 145 -6.85 -6.30 25.15
C LEU A 145 -6.27 -7.24 26.22
N GLU A 146 -7.02 -7.53 27.28
CA GLU A 146 -6.62 -8.49 28.31
C GLU A 146 -6.38 -9.90 27.73
N LEU A 147 -7.25 -10.36 26.83
CA LEU A 147 -7.11 -11.65 26.15
C LEU A 147 -5.90 -11.67 25.21
N ALA A 148 -5.70 -10.60 24.44
CA ALA A 148 -4.57 -10.48 23.50
C ALA A 148 -3.23 -10.52 24.25
N ILE A 149 -3.10 -9.76 25.36
CA ILE A 149 -1.84 -9.76 26.14
C ILE A 149 -1.62 -11.10 26.87
N ALA A 150 -2.66 -11.76 27.35
CA ALA A 150 -2.55 -13.09 27.93
C ALA A 150 -2.05 -14.11 26.88
N THR A 151 -2.54 -14.03 25.66
CA THR A 151 -2.08 -14.86 24.53
C THR A 151 -0.62 -14.58 24.20
N ALA A 152 -0.22 -13.31 24.17
CA ALA A 152 1.17 -12.91 23.93
C ALA A 152 2.12 -13.44 25.03
N ARG A 153 1.70 -13.43 26.30
CA ARG A 153 2.46 -14.04 27.42
C ARG A 153 2.68 -15.53 27.20
N ALA A 154 1.64 -16.25 26.81
CA ALA A 154 1.72 -17.70 26.56
C ALA A 154 2.66 -18.03 25.37
N ALA A 155 2.74 -17.15 24.38
CA ALA A 155 3.55 -17.33 23.18
C ALA A 155 5.01 -16.82 23.31
N LYS A 156 5.40 -16.21 24.43
CA LYS A 156 6.63 -15.42 24.57
C LYS A 156 7.92 -16.15 24.14
N PHE A 157 8.04 -17.46 24.36
CA PHE A 157 9.21 -18.28 23.96
C PHE A 157 8.96 -19.16 22.74
N ASP A 158 7.79 -19.11 22.16
CA ASP A 158 7.46 -19.83 20.93
C ASP A 158 7.74 -18.94 19.71
N ARG A 159 8.88 -19.17 19.05
CA ARG A 159 9.29 -18.37 17.86
C ARG A 159 8.23 -18.33 16.77
N SER A 160 7.48 -19.43 16.58
CA SER A 160 6.49 -19.55 15.51
C SER A 160 5.20 -18.75 15.79
N ARG A 161 4.82 -18.63 17.05
CA ARG A 161 3.56 -17.99 17.49
C ARG A 161 3.75 -16.56 17.95
N ARG A 162 4.93 -16.24 18.49
CA ARG A 162 5.19 -14.98 19.17
C ARG A 162 4.89 -13.77 18.30
N SER A 163 5.42 -13.72 17.07
CA SER A 163 5.23 -12.56 16.21
C SER A 163 3.76 -12.31 15.92
N GLY A 164 3.00 -13.37 15.61
CA GLY A 164 1.54 -13.26 15.44
C GLY A 164 0.86 -12.73 16.70
N ALA A 165 1.14 -13.31 17.87
CA ALA A 165 0.51 -12.92 19.14
C ALA A 165 0.85 -11.48 19.54
N TYR A 166 2.07 -11.00 19.27
CA TYR A 166 2.47 -9.62 19.56
C TYR A 166 1.79 -8.62 18.62
N PHE A 167 1.71 -8.94 17.33
CA PHE A 167 0.94 -8.12 16.38
C PHE A 167 -0.55 -8.14 16.66
N ASP A 168 -1.09 -9.23 17.22
CA ASP A 168 -2.50 -9.29 17.61
C ASP A 168 -2.82 -8.33 18.78
N VAL A 169 -1.86 -8.08 19.70
CA VAL A 169 -2.03 -7.02 20.71
C VAL A 169 -2.13 -5.65 20.04
N LEU A 170 -1.21 -5.32 19.11
CA LEU A 170 -1.23 -4.03 18.40
C LEU A 170 -2.51 -3.86 17.57
N ARG A 171 -2.90 -4.87 16.79
CA ARG A 171 -4.18 -4.87 16.07
C ARG A 171 -5.40 -4.73 16.97
N THR A 172 -5.31 -5.21 18.23
CA THR A 172 -6.40 -5.01 19.17
C THR A 172 -6.48 -3.56 19.63
N VAL A 173 -5.34 -2.90 19.85
CA VAL A 173 -5.29 -1.45 20.11
C VAL A 173 -5.89 -0.67 18.93
N GLU A 174 -5.51 -0.97 17.71
CA GLU A 174 -6.06 -0.34 16.48
C GLU A 174 -7.58 -0.55 16.35
N ARG A 175 -8.05 -1.76 16.65
CA ARG A 175 -9.48 -2.09 16.63
C ARG A 175 -10.26 -1.30 17.68
N VAL A 176 -9.68 -1.06 18.86
CA VAL A 176 -10.25 -0.20 19.89
C VAL A 176 -10.22 1.26 19.47
N ALA A 177 -9.14 1.71 18.81
CA ALA A 177 -9.04 3.06 18.22
C ALA A 177 -10.12 3.32 17.16
N ALA A 178 -10.57 2.28 16.47
CA ALA A 178 -11.65 2.29 15.48
C ALA A 178 -11.50 3.43 14.45
N ASP A 179 -10.29 3.61 13.92
CA ASP A 179 -9.99 4.59 12.88
C ASP A 179 -9.55 3.90 11.58
N PRO A 180 -10.38 3.92 10.53
CA PRO A 180 -10.06 3.27 9.27
C PRO A 180 -8.85 3.86 8.53
N CYS A 181 -8.51 5.14 8.71
CA CYS A 181 -7.32 5.73 8.11
C CYS A 181 -6.05 5.11 8.70
N LEU A 182 -6.01 4.98 10.03
CA LEU A 182 -4.89 4.35 10.72
C LEU A 182 -4.82 2.86 10.34
N ALA A 183 -5.95 2.16 10.39
CA ALA A 183 -6.02 0.71 10.18
C ALA A 183 -5.45 0.25 8.83
N ILE A 184 -5.69 0.97 7.72
CA ILE A 184 -5.15 0.60 6.40
C ILE A 184 -3.64 0.76 6.30
N PHE A 185 -3.07 1.75 6.99
CA PHE A 185 -1.63 1.98 7.03
C PHE A 185 -0.93 1.05 8.02
N ASP A 186 -1.48 0.89 9.23
CA ASP A 186 -0.92 0.00 10.24
C ASP A 186 -0.87 -1.45 9.75
N GLU A 187 -1.94 -1.96 9.13
CA GLU A 187 -1.91 -3.31 8.56
C GLU A 187 -0.85 -3.44 7.46
N ALA A 188 -0.66 -2.41 6.62
CA ALA A 188 0.39 -2.42 5.59
C ALA A 188 1.80 -2.45 6.21
N LEU A 189 2.07 -1.58 7.18
CA LEU A 189 3.36 -1.45 7.85
C LEU A 189 3.67 -2.66 8.75
N HIS A 190 2.67 -3.21 9.43
CA HIS A 190 2.80 -4.46 10.20
C HIS A 190 3.20 -5.61 9.29
N ARG A 191 2.54 -5.77 8.13
CA ARG A 191 2.90 -6.80 7.15
C ARG A 191 4.32 -6.66 6.65
N ILE A 192 4.74 -5.43 6.32
CA ILE A 192 6.13 -5.16 5.93
C ILE A 192 7.08 -5.54 7.06
N THR A 193 6.77 -5.16 8.30
CA THR A 193 7.61 -5.49 9.47
C THR A 193 7.75 -7.00 9.70
N ILE A 194 6.65 -7.74 9.57
CA ILE A 194 6.66 -9.21 9.70
C ILE A 194 7.55 -9.82 8.63
N ASP A 195 7.46 -9.32 7.41
CA ASP A 195 8.20 -9.85 6.26
C ASP A 195 9.70 -9.55 6.31
N PHE A 196 10.13 -8.52 7.04
CA PHE A 196 11.55 -8.36 7.38
C PHE A 196 12.09 -9.53 8.20
N GLY A 197 11.21 -10.37 8.81
CA GLY A 197 11.59 -11.64 9.41
C GLY A 197 12.58 -11.51 10.57
N LEU A 198 12.55 -10.39 11.31
CA LEU A 198 13.47 -10.12 12.42
C LEU A 198 13.55 -11.28 13.41
N HIS A 199 12.39 -11.87 13.73
CA HIS A 199 12.29 -12.98 14.67
C HIS A 199 13.01 -14.27 14.22
N GLU A 200 13.17 -14.49 12.92
CA GLU A 200 13.89 -15.64 12.35
C GLU A 200 15.42 -15.45 12.36
N ARG A 201 15.87 -14.20 12.40
CA ARG A 201 17.27 -13.80 12.21
C ARG A 201 18.03 -13.60 13.51
N LEU A 202 17.32 -13.32 14.62
CA LEU A 202 17.96 -13.09 15.92
C LEU A 202 18.60 -14.38 16.45
N PRO A 203 19.88 -14.37 16.87
CA PRO A 203 20.51 -15.44 17.65
C PRO A 203 19.73 -15.74 18.93
N GLY A 204 19.93 -16.93 19.51
CA GLY A 204 19.10 -17.43 20.62
C GLY A 204 19.08 -16.54 21.87
N ASP A 205 20.21 -15.97 22.25
CA ASP A 205 20.37 -15.06 23.38
C ASP A 205 19.69 -13.71 23.12
N LEU A 206 19.92 -13.12 21.96
CA LEU A 206 19.24 -11.89 21.51
C LEU A 206 17.74 -12.11 21.34
N TRP A 207 17.34 -13.29 20.86
CA TRP A 207 15.94 -13.65 20.76
C TRP A 207 15.23 -13.64 22.13
N SER A 208 15.84 -14.24 23.15
CA SER A 208 15.24 -14.29 24.47
C SER A 208 15.09 -12.90 25.07
N GLU A 209 16.14 -12.07 24.97
CA GLU A 209 16.12 -10.68 25.43
C GLU A 209 15.04 -9.85 24.69
N TYR A 210 15.01 -9.97 23.35
CA TYR A 210 14.04 -9.30 22.49
C TYR A 210 12.60 -9.70 22.85
N SER A 211 12.38 -10.99 23.07
CA SER A 211 11.07 -11.53 23.42
C SER A 211 10.58 -11.00 24.78
N GLU A 212 11.42 -11.02 25.82
CA GLU A 212 11.04 -10.55 27.14
C GLU A 212 10.79 -9.05 27.19
N ARG A 213 11.68 -8.27 26.60
CA ARG A 213 11.56 -6.81 26.59
C ARG A 213 10.40 -6.34 25.71
N GLY A 214 10.14 -7.03 24.59
CA GLY A 214 8.98 -6.77 23.74
C GLY A 214 7.68 -7.03 24.47
N LEU A 215 7.58 -8.16 25.18
CA LEU A 215 6.39 -8.47 25.98
C LEU A 215 6.14 -7.42 27.06
N ARG A 216 7.17 -7.01 27.81
CA ARG A 216 7.02 -5.94 28.82
C ARG A 216 6.53 -4.62 28.22
N SER A 217 6.97 -4.26 27.02
CA SER A 217 6.46 -3.05 26.36
C SER A 217 4.99 -3.18 25.99
N LEU A 218 4.55 -4.36 25.51
CA LEU A 218 3.15 -4.61 25.22
C LEU A 218 2.29 -4.66 26.49
N GLU A 219 2.81 -5.20 27.60
CA GLU A 219 2.14 -5.16 28.89
C GLU A 219 1.93 -3.74 29.37
N ASN A 220 2.99 -2.92 29.33
CA ASN A 220 2.91 -1.50 29.70
C ASN A 220 1.94 -0.73 28.78
N LEU A 221 1.90 -1.05 27.47
CA LEU A 221 0.97 -0.47 26.52
C LEU A 221 -0.49 -0.79 26.90
N VAL A 222 -0.80 -2.06 27.12
CA VAL A 222 -2.14 -2.50 27.47
C VAL A 222 -2.57 -1.92 28.83
N GLU A 223 -1.69 -1.95 29.83
CA GLU A 223 -1.94 -1.35 31.14
C GLU A 223 -2.23 0.14 31.05
N ALA A 224 -1.44 0.89 30.24
CA ALA A 224 -1.65 2.31 30.04
C ALA A 224 -3.00 2.61 29.34
N VAL A 225 -3.37 1.83 28.31
CA VAL A 225 -4.68 1.99 27.64
C VAL A 225 -5.82 1.70 28.60
N LEU A 226 -5.74 0.63 29.40
CA LEU A 226 -6.75 0.27 30.39
C LEU A 226 -6.86 1.30 31.53
N ALA A 227 -5.75 1.96 31.88
CA ALA A 227 -5.71 3.01 32.90
C ALA A 227 -6.15 4.41 32.36
N GLY A 228 -6.36 4.55 31.04
CA GLY A 228 -6.69 5.85 30.45
C GLY A 228 -5.49 6.80 30.29
N ASP A 229 -4.25 6.29 30.36
CA ASP A 229 -3.01 7.08 30.24
C ASP A 229 -2.43 6.99 28.82
N ALA A 230 -2.89 7.85 27.91
CA ALA A 230 -2.42 7.92 26.55
C ALA A 230 -0.90 8.21 26.46
N ALA A 231 -0.37 9.07 27.33
CA ALA A 231 1.04 9.43 27.31
C ALA A 231 1.94 8.23 27.71
N ALA A 232 1.54 7.45 28.72
CA ALA A 232 2.25 6.22 29.06
C ALA A 232 2.17 5.20 27.91
N GLY A 233 1.01 5.05 27.28
CA GLY A 233 0.82 4.17 26.13
C GLY A 233 1.69 4.56 24.93
N GLN A 234 1.77 5.86 24.60
CA GLN A 234 2.66 6.37 23.55
C GLN A 234 4.14 6.08 23.86
N ARG A 235 4.58 6.27 25.10
CA ARG A 235 5.95 5.89 25.51
C ARG A 235 6.20 4.40 25.40
N ALA A 236 5.21 3.58 25.70
CA ALA A 236 5.34 2.11 25.61
C ALA A 236 5.49 1.64 24.17
N ILE A 237 4.70 2.18 23.22
CA ILE A 237 4.80 1.85 21.79
C ILE A 237 6.11 2.36 21.19
N GLU A 238 6.53 3.58 21.51
CA GLU A 238 7.82 4.10 21.07
C GLU A 238 8.99 3.26 21.58
N ALA A 239 8.97 2.85 22.84
CA ALA A 239 9.97 1.96 23.41
C ALA A 239 9.97 0.57 22.74
N LEU A 240 8.82 0.04 22.35
CA LEU A 240 8.71 -1.20 21.60
C LEU A 240 9.39 -1.09 20.23
N LEU A 241 9.04 -0.06 19.49
CA LEU A 241 9.49 0.15 18.10
C LEU A 241 10.98 0.55 18.03
N SER A 242 11.44 1.43 18.94
CA SER A 242 12.87 1.79 19.03
C SER A 242 13.74 0.57 19.32
N ARG A 243 13.28 -0.33 20.17
CA ARG A 243 14.01 -1.59 20.42
C ARG A 243 14.05 -2.50 19.20
N MET A 244 13.04 -2.52 18.36
CA MET A 244 13.12 -3.29 17.11
C MET A 244 14.27 -2.81 16.24
N ASP A 245 14.47 -1.49 16.11
CA ASP A 245 15.58 -0.90 15.37
C ASP A 245 16.94 -1.25 16.03
N ASP A 246 17.05 -1.13 17.36
CA ASP A 246 18.24 -1.51 18.13
C ASP A 246 18.64 -2.98 17.94
N TYR A 247 17.68 -3.89 17.96
CA TYR A 247 17.95 -5.33 17.75
C TYR A 247 18.39 -5.64 16.33
N VAL A 248 17.83 -4.96 15.34
CA VAL A 248 18.28 -5.07 13.95
C VAL A 248 19.74 -4.66 13.84
N HIS A 249 20.12 -3.51 14.43
CA HIS A 249 21.50 -3.04 14.43
C HIS A 249 22.45 -3.99 15.15
N ARG A 250 22.05 -4.54 16.28
CA ARG A 250 22.87 -5.52 17.04
C ARG A 250 23.04 -6.86 16.32
N ALA A 251 22.05 -7.28 15.56
CA ALA A 251 22.05 -8.58 14.87
C ALA A 251 22.88 -8.54 13.57
N GLU A 252 22.85 -7.44 12.84
CA GLU A 252 23.33 -7.37 11.47
C GLU A 252 24.34 -6.23 11.22
N GLY A 253 24.64 -5.43 12.26
CA GLY A 253 25.57 -4.31 12.20
C GLY A 253 24.94 -2.99 11.78
N ALA A 254 25.79 -1.96 11.58
CA ALA A 254 25.36 -0.56 11.40
C ALA A 254 24.48 -0.32 10.15
N ASP A 255 24.64 -1.14 9.12
CA ASP A 255 23.91 -0.99 7.85
C ASP A 255 22.51 -1.64 7.87
N ALA A 256 22.18 -2.39 8.92
CA ALA A 256 20.93 -3.15 9.01
C ALA A 256 19.67 -2.26 9.02
N GLY A 257 19.75 -1.06 9.59
CA GLY A 257 18.65 -0.09 9.58
C GLY A 257 18.33 0.47 8.20
N LEU A 258 19.24 0.32 7.24
CA LEU A 258 19.10 0.71 5.84
C LEU A 258 18.53 -0.41 4.96
N TRP A 259 18.18 -1.56 5.55
CA TRP A 259 17.57 -2.63 4.79
C TRP A 259 16.31 -2.14 4.13
N THR A 260 16.22 -2.41 2.86
CA THR A 260 15.02 -2.18 2.08
C THR A 260 14.26 -3.49 1.93
N THR A 261 13.01 -3.39 1.56
CA THR A 261 12.20 -4.54 1.14
C THR A 261 12.88 -5.40 0.06
N ARG A 262 13.88 -4.87 -0.66
CA ARG A 262 14.73 -5.62 -1.60
C ARG A 262 15.37 -6.86 -0.99
N SER A 263 15.79 -6.77 0.26
CA SER A 263 16.54 -7.84 0.93
C SER A 263 15.67 -9.06 1.21
N PHE A 264 14.33 -8.93 1.15
CA PHE A 264 13.37 -9.91 1.66
C PHE A 264 12.29 -10.36 0.69
N ILE A 265 12.26 -9.84 -0.53
CA ILE A 265 11.20 -10.05 -1.54
C ILE A 265 10.92 -11.53 -1.88
N THR A 266 11.76 -12.47 -1.48
CA THR A 266 11.66 -13.87 -1.92
C THR A 266 10.62 -14.71 -1.13
N GLY A 267 10.26 -14.30 0.09
CA GLY A 267 9.41 -15.09 0.98
C GLY A 267 7.98 -14.55 1.19
N ALA A 268 7.85 -13.24 1.31
CA ALA A 268 6.67 -12.57 1.82
C ALA A 268 5.46 -12.56 0.87
N TYR A 269 5.70 -12.55 -0.42
CA TYR A 269 4.63 -12.51 -1.44
C TYR A 269 3.81 -13.78 -1.56
N LEU A 270 4.28 -14.88 -1.01
CA LEU A 270 3.52 -16.11 -0.96
C LEU A 270 2.37 -16.04 0.06
N SER A 271 2.45 -15.14 1.02
CA SER A 271 1.42 -14.97 2.08
C SER A 271 0.21 -14.14 1.64
N ALA A 272 0.41 -13.06 0.87
CA ALA A 272 -0.67 -12.26 0.26
C ALA A 272 -1.48 -13.08 -0.76
N GLY A 273 -0.92 -14.18 -1.18
CA GLY A 273 -1.45 -15.05 -2.22
C GLY A 273 -2.74 -15.80 -1.92
N LYS A 274 -3.40 -15.62 -0.78
CA LYS A 274 -4.71 -16.27 -0.53
C LYS A 274 -5.87 -15.62 -1.28
N LEU A 275 -5.74 -14.33 -1.64
CA LEU A 275 -6.80 -13.56 -2.31
C LEU A 275 -6.60 -13.46 -3.84
N LEU A 276 -5.40 -13.74 -4.36
CA LEU A 276 -5.09 -13.60 -5.78
C LEU A 276 -5.19 -14.93 -6.53
N SER A 277 -5.61 -14.89 -7.77
CA SER A 277 -5.60 -16.02 -8.71
C SER A 277 -4.16 -16.45 -9.06
N GLY A 278 -4.00 -17.61 -9.69
CA GLY A 278 -2.69 -18.09 -10.13
C GLY A 278 -1.95 -17.13 -11.06
N THR A 279 -2.68 -16.47 -11.98
CA THR A 279 -2.12 -15.49 -12.92
C THR A 279 -1.74 -14.18 -12.24
N GLU A 280 -2.56 -13.69 -11.31
CA GLU A 280 -2.28 -12.48 -10.53
C GLU A 280 -1.05 -12.67 -9.64
N LYS A 281 -0.91 -13.82 -8.96
CA LYS A 281 0.29 -14.16 -8.20
C LYS A 281 1.55 -14.18 -9.06
N ALA A 282 1.45 -14.74 -10.26
CA ALA A 282 2.56 -14.77 -11.20
C ALA A 282 2.88 -13.36 -11.75
N GLY A 283 1.84 -12.55 -12.02
CA GLY A 283 1.96 -11.15 -12.41
C GLY A 283 2.67 -10.31 -11.36
N LEU A 284 2.27 -10.44 -10.11
CA LEU A 284 2.89 -9.75 -8.99
C LEU A 284 4.36 -10.12 -8.84
N ARG A 285 4.70 -11.42 -8.86
CA ARG A 285 6.10 -11.86 -8.83
C ARG A 285 6.93 -11.28 -9.98
N LEU A 286 6.34 -11.18 -11.17
CA LEU A 286 7.02 -10.56 -12.32
C LEU A 286 7.20 -9.07 -12.12
N ALA A 287 6.19 -8.35 -11.59
CA ALA A 287 6.30 -6.93 -11.29
C ALA A 287 7.50 -6.63 -10.38
N TYR A 288 7.70 -7.43 -9.32
CA TYR A 288 8.89 -7.30 -8.47
C TYR A 288 10.20 -7.60 -9.18
N ARG A 289 10.22 -8.63 -10.02
CA ARG A 289 11.45 -8.95 -10.80
C ARG A 289 11.82 -7.80 -11.73
N ILE A 290 10.84 -7.15 -12.37
CA ILE A 290 11.04 -5.98 -13.21
C ILE A 290 11.55 -4.80 -12.38
N THR A 291 10.91 -4.49 -11.26
CA THR A 291 11.35 -3.42 -10.35
C THR A 291 12.77 -3.67 -9.84
N ALA A 292 13.08 -4.90 -9.44
CA ALA A 292 14.43 -5.28 -9.03
C ALA A 292 15.46 -5.13 -10.17
N GLN A 293 15.09 -5.35 -11.42
CA GLN A 293 15.95 -5.07 -12.57
C GLN A 293 16.20 -3.57 -12.73
N VAL A 294 15.14 -2.75 -12.73
CA VAL A 294 15.21 -1.29 -12.84
C VAL A 294 16.22 -0.74 -11.82
N ARG A 295 16.14 -1.21 -10.60
CA ARG A 295 17.01 -0.78 -9.51
C ARG A 295 18.45 -1.26 -9.64
N ARG A 296 18.65 -2.58 -9.91
CA ARG A 296 20.01 -3.14 -10.06
C ARG A 296 20.79 -2.46 -11.19
N GLN A 297 20.09 -2.02 -12.22
CA GLN A 297 20.66 -1.32 -13.35
C GLN A 297 20.66 0.21 -13.16
N SER A 298 20.16 0.72 -12.04
CA SER A 298 20.02 2.15 -11.75
C SER A 298 19.36 2.93 -12.91
N LEU A 299 18.30 2.35 -13.49
CA LEU A 299 17.63 2.95 -14.62
C LEU A 299 16.87 4.21 -14.18
N GLU A 300 17.20 5.32 -14.80
CA GLU A 300 16.56 6.62 -14.59
C GLU A 300 15.15 6.67 -15.20
N VAL A 301 14.34 7.63 -14.70
CA VAL A 301 13.01 7.92 -15.26
C VAL A 301 13.11 8.20 -16.76
N GLY A 302 12.19 7.62 -17.55
CA GLY A 302 12.18 7.68 -19.00
C GLY A 302 13.08 6.67 -19.70
N ARG A 303 13.91 5.91 -18.97
CA ARG A 303 14.78 4.88 -19.56
C ARG A 303 14.00 3.63 -19.94
N ALA A 304 14.27 3.09 -21.13
CA ALA A 304 13.66 1.86 -21.61
C ALA A 304 14.14 0.64 -20.80
N ILE A 305 13.20 -0.20 -20.37
CA ILE A 305 13.45 -1.51 -19.71
C ILE A 305 13.56 -2.60 -20.79
N GLY A 306 12.71 -2.52 -21.82
CA GLY A 306 12.69 -3.40 -22.97
C GLY A 306 11.33 -3.49 -23.65
N ALA A 307 11.28 -4.10 -24.83
CA ALA A 307 10.04 -4.36 -25.55
C ALA A 307 9.27 -5.58 -24.98
N GLU A 308 7.91 -5.57 -25.11
CA GLU A 308 7.05 -6.66 -24.60
C GLU A 308 7.52 -8.06 -25.03
N PRO A 309 7.81 -8.35 -26.31
CA PRO A 309 8.26 -9.68 -26.72
C PRO A 309 9.60 -10.09 -26.10
N GLU A 310 10.52 -9.13 -26.00
CA GLU A 310 11.84 -9.33 -25.38
C GLU A 310 11.71 -9.64 -23.90
N LEU A 311 10.90 -8.88 -23.15
CA LEU A 311 10.70 -9.07 -21.72
C LEU A 311 9.96 -10.37 -21.42
N ILE A 312 8.96 -10.74 -22.22
CA ILE A 312 8.26 -12.03 -22.12
C ILE A 312 9.27 -13.18 -22.27
N ALA A 313 10.15 -13.13 -23.28
CA ALA A 313 11.17 -14.14 -23.51
C ALA A 313 12.21 -14.16 -22.37
N ARG A 314 12.72 -12.99 -21.95
CA ARG A 314 13.72 -12.82 -20.88
C ARG A 314 13.24 -13.38 -19.54
N TYR A 315 11.97 -13.15 -19.19
CA TYR A 315 11.41 -13.61 -17.92
C TYR A 315 10.78 -14.99 -17.98
N GLY A 316 10.59 -15.58 -19.17
CA GLY A 316 10.00 -16.91 -19.36
C GLY A 316 8.54 -16.98 -18.90
N VAL A 317 7.73 -15.96 -19.20
CA VAL A 317 6.35 -15.86 -18.75
C VAL A 317 5.36 -15.82 -19.91
N SER A 318 4.10 -16.14 -19.66
CA SER A 318 3.04 -15.95 -20.66
C SER A 318 2.71 -14.46 -20.85
N ARG A 319 2.15 -14.13 -22.02
CA ARG A 319 1.68 -12.76 -22.30
C ARG A 319 0.63 -12.28 -21.31
N ALA A 320 -0.22 -13.16 -20.79
CA ALA A 320 -1.21 -12.82 -19.77
C ALA A 320 -0.56 -12.41 -18.45
N VAL A 321 0.44 -13.16 -17.98
CA VAL A 321 1.21 -12.84 -16.77
C VAL A 321 1.99 -11.54 -16.94
N PHE A 322 2.60 -11.31 -18.14
CA PHE A 322 3.32 -10.08 -18.42
C PHE A 322 2.39 -8.85 -18.35
N ARG A 323 1.24 -8.91 -19.01
CA ARG A 323 0.26 -7.81 -18.99
C ARG A 323 -0.28 -7.52 -17.59
N GLU A 324 -0.46 -8.57 -16.77
CA GLU A 324 -0.85 -8.39 -15.37
C GLU A 324 0.22 -7.66 -14.56
N ALA A 325 1.48 -8.06 -14.73
CA ALA A 325 2.61 -7.38 -14.09
C ALA A 325 2.73 -5.91 -14.50
N VAL A 326 2.62 -5.64 -15.81
CA VAL A 326 2.68 -4.26 -16.34
C VAL A 326 1.56 -3.40 -15.75
N ARG A 327 0.34 -3.93 -15.70
CA ARG A 327 -0.81 -3.19 -15.13
C ARG A 327 -0.58 -2.83 -13.66
N MET A 328 -0.06 -3.75 -12.86
CA MET A 328 0.30 -3.47 -11.46
C MET A 328 1.39 -2.40 -11.37
N LEU A 329 2.42 -2.49 -12.20
CA LEU A 329 3.51 -1.52 -12.20
C LEU A 329 3.05 -0.12 -12.65
N GLU A 330 2.14 -0.05 -13.63
CA GLU A 330 1.50 1.22 -14.05
C GLU A 330 0.61 1.79 -12.95
N PHE A 331 -0.18 0.93 -12.29
CA PHE A 331 -1.01 1.34 -11.15
C PHE A 331 -0.19 1.97 -10.01
N PHE A 332 0.99 1.42 -9.71
CA PHE A 332 1.92 1.95 -8.71
C PHE A 332 2.85 3.05 -9.24
N GLY A 333 2.69 3.47 -10.50
CA GLY A 333 3.51 4.51 -11.11
C GLY A 333 5.00 4.16 -11.24
N VAL A 334 5.34 2.87 -11.35
CA VAL A 334 6.74 2.40 -11.50
C VAL A 334 7.19 2.41 -12.95
N VAL A 335 6.27 2.10 -13.86
CA VAL A 335 6.53 2.03 -15.30
C VAL A 335 5.40 2.67 -16.09
N GLU A 336 5.70 3.01 -17.35
CA GLU A 336 4.72 3.36 -18.37
C GLU A 336 4.98 2.57 -19.65
N VAL A 337 3.93 2.25 -20.40
CA VAL A 337 4.06 1.62 -21.71
C VAL A 337 4.14 2.68 -22.80
N ARG A 338 5.27 2.78 -23.50
CA ARG A 338 5.42 3.61 -24.69
C ARG A 338 5.25 2.77 -25.95
N ARG A 339 4.49 3.29 -26.92
CA ARG A 339 4.26 2.63 -28.22
C ARG A 339 5.17 3.25 -29.30
N GLY A 340 5.35 2.52 -30.40
CA GLY A 340 6.14 2.94 -31.56
C GLY A 340 7.34 2.04 -31.80
N LYS A 341 8.17 2.38 -32.79
CA LYS A 341 9.31 1.57 -33.24
C LYS A 341 10.38 1.40 -32.14
N GLU A 342 10.48 2.39 -31.24
CA GLU A 342 11.31 2.36 -30.02
C GLU A 342 10.45 2.22 -28.76
N GLY A 343 9.23 1.72 -28.90
CA GLY A 343 8.27 1.52 -27.81
C GLY A 343 8.64 0.34 -26.94
N GLY A 344 8.06 0.31 -25.74
CA GLY A 344 8.27 -0.74 -24.76
C GLY A 344 7.93 -0.25 -23.36
N LEU A 345 8.38 -1.00 -22.38
CA LEU A 345 8.24 -0.64 -20.98
C LEU A 345 9.35 0.35 -20.60
N VAL A 346 9.01 1.51 -20.07
CA VAL A 346 9.96 2.52 -19.60
C VAL A 346 9.74 2.81 -18.12
N VAL A 347 10.78 3.29 -17.44
CA VAL A 347 10.69 3.71 -16.04
C VAL A 347 9.85 4.98 -15.96
N ALA A 348 8.78 4.96 -15.18
CA ALA A 348 7.93 6.13 -14.93
C ALA A 348 8.44 6.96 -13.74
N GLN A 349 8.01 8.21 -13.67
CA GLN A 349 8.08 8.97 -12.44
C GLN A 349 7.07 8.38 -11.45
N ARG A 350 7.48 8.09 -10.22
CA ARG A 350 6.59 7.52 -9.21
C ARG A 350 5.35 8.36 -9.01
N ASP A 351 4.20 7.74 -9.09
CA ASP A 351 2.90 8.38 -8.88
C ASP A 351 2.05 7.54 -7.90
N PRO A 352 1.77 8.04 -6.70
CA PRO A 352 0.93 7.36 -5.71
C PRO A 352 -0.57 7.45 -6.02
N SER A 353 -0.98 8.14 -7.08
CA SER A 353 -2.40 8.47 -7.35
C SER A 353 -3.33 7.25 -7.37
N GLY A 354 -2.86 6.10 -7.87
CA GLY A 354 -3.62 4.85 -7.85
C GLY A 354 -3.86 4.35 -6.43
N THR A 355 -2.82 4.35 -5.61
CA THR A 355 -2.87 3.91 -4.20
C THR A 355 -3.70 4.89 -3.36
N VAL A 356 -3.47 6.20 -3.52
CA VAL A 356 -4.27 7.26 -2.87
C VAL A 356 -5.74 7.10 -3.24
N GLY A 357 -6.07 6.97 -4.53
CA GLY A 357 -7.45 6.76 -4.98
C GLY A 357 -8.12 5.55 -4.34
N SER A 358 -7.39 4.45 -4.16
CA SER A 358 -7.90 3.24 -3.49
C SER A 358 -8.20 3.47 -2.01
N ALA A 359 -7.31 4.19 -1.32
CA ALA A 359 -7.52 4.57 0.08
C ALA A 359 -8.74 5.48 0.22
N LEU A 360 -8.90 6.51 -0.64
CA LEU A 360 -10.06 7.40 -0.64
C LEU A 360 -11.37 6.66 -0.82
N LEU A 361 -11.42 5.69 -1.73
CA LEU A 361 -12.61 4.88 -1.96
C LEU A 361 -12.95 4.00 -0.75
N TYR A 362 -11.94 3.44 -0.08
CA TYR A 362 -12.15 2.70 1.17
C TYR A 362 -12.67 3.58 2.29
N LEU A 363 -12.08 4.76 2.49
CA LEU A 363 -12.49 5.71 3.53
C LEU A 363 -13.91 6.23 3.30
N SER A 364 -14.27 6.49 2.03
CA SER A 364 -15.64 6.84 1.65
C SER A 364 -16.63 5.72 1.94
N PHE A 365 -16.26 4.45 1.65
CA PHE A 365 -17.06 3.29 2.02
C PHE A 365 -17.21 3.14 3.54
N ALA A 366 -16.14 3.39 4.29
CA ALA A 366 -16.14 3.34 5.76
C ALA A 366 -16.93 4.50 6.40
N GLY A 367 -17.32 5.51 5.64
CA GLY A 367 -18.14 6.64 6.12
C GLY A 367 -17.41 7.56 7.09
N ILE A 368 -16.10 7.77 6.88
CA ILE A 368 -15.28 8.63 7.75
C ILE A 368 -15.63 10.10 7.51
N ASP A 369 -15.69 10.88 8.59
CA ASP A 369 -15.85 12.33 8.50
C ASP A 369 -14.53 12.98 8.01
N PRO A 370 -14.56 13.73 6.88
CA PRO A 370 -13.40 14.48 6.42
C PRO A 370 -12.82 15.46 7.45
N ALA A 371 -13.63 15.98 8.35
CA ALA A 371 -13.16 16.86 9.42
C ALA A 371 -12.25 16.12 10.42
N GLU A 372 -12.59 14.87 10.79
CA GLU A 372 -11.72 14.03 11.63
C GLU A 372 -10.39 13.75 10.93
N THR A 373 -10.43 13.50 9.63
CA THR A 373 -9.23 13.27 8.81
C THR A 373 -8.32 14.50 8.76
N GLY A 374 -8.89 15.70 8.68
CA GLY A 374 -8.16 16.96 8.75
C GLY A 374 -7.47 17.20 10.10
N ALA A 375 -8.11 16.83 11.20
CA ALA A 375 -7.52 16.89 12.53
C ALA A 375 -6.34 15.91 12.68
N LEU A 376 -6.49 14.68 12.17
CA LEU A 376 -5.44 13.67 12.14
C LEU A 376 -4.24 14.16 11.33
N LEU A 377 -4.46 14.76 10.16
CA LEU A 377 -3.39 15.33 9.32
C LEU A 377 -2.58 16.40 10.09
N ALA A 378 -3.25 17.32 10.78
CA ALA A 378 -2.58 18.35 11.57
C ALA A 378 -1.69 17.75 12.67
N GLN A 379 -2.17 16.71 13.35
CA GLN A 379 -1.41 16.02 14.39
C GLN A 379 -0.19 15.26 13.83
N ILE A 380 -0.35 14.54 12.73
CA ILE A 380 0.76 13.81 12.07
C ILE A 380 1.85 14.79 11.62
N ARG A 381 1.47 15.93 11.03
CA ARG A 381 2.43 16.97 10.62
C ARG A 381 3.21 17.55 11.78
N SER A 382 2.54 17.83 12.89
CA SER A 382 3.22 18.34 14.10
C SER A 382 4.21 17.33 14.69
N SER A 383 3.95 16.04 14.52
CA SER A 383 4.82 14.95 14.98
C SER A 383 5.95 14.61 14.01
N SER A 384 5.81 14.98 12.72
CA SER A 384 6.71 14.58 11.63
C SER A 384 7.68 15.66 11.17
N GLU A 385 7.72 16.85 11.77
CA GLU A 385 8.59 17.99 11.38
C GLU A 385 10.07 17.63 11.20
N HIS A 386 10.54 16.50 11.73
CA HIS A 386 11.92 16.03 11.63
C HIS A 386 12.10 14.79 10.71
N ARG A 387 11.08 14.37 9.96
CA ARG A 387 11.05 13.08 9.23
C ARG A 387 10.82 13.24 7.72
N GLY A 388 11.28 14.35 7.13
CA GLY A 388 11.16 14.58 5.69
C GLY A 388 11.78 13.44 4.87
N GLY A 389 11.08 13.04 3.79
CA GLY A 389 11.51 11.99 2.87
C GLY A 389 11.08 10.57 3.24
N ASN A 390 10.24 10.36 4.26
CA ASN A 390 9.69 9.04 4.58
C ASN A 390 8.50 8.70 3.66
N PRO A 391 8.63 7.69 2.76
CA PRO A 391 7.61 7.39 1.75
C PRO A 391 6.25 6.99 2.35
N ALA A 392 6.23 6.38 3.54
CA ALA A 392 5.00 5.95 4.19
C ALA A 392 4.25 7.16 4.78
N LEU A 393 4.94 8.06 5.45
CA LEU A 393 4.36 9.27 5.99
C LEU A 393 3.90 10.22 4.88
N GLU A 394 4.69 10.39 3.83
CA GLU A 394 4.29 11.18 2.66
C GLU A 394 3.03 10.63 1.99
N LEU A 395 2.92 9.30 1.84
CA LEU A 395 1.72 8.67 1.30
C LEU A 395 0.54 8.87 2.23
N PHE A 396 0.75 8.69 3.55
CA PHE A 396 -0.29 8.87 4.55
C PHE A 396 -0.85 10.29 4.54
N GLU A 397 0.03 11.30 4.58
CA GLU A 397 -0.36 12.71 4.49
C GLU A 397 -1.15 13.02 3.21
N ARG A 398 -0.70 12.52 2.06
CA ARG A 398 -1.42 12.68 0.78
C ARG A 398 -2.81 12.07 0.80
N VAL A 399 -3.00 10.92 1.44
CA VAL A 399 -4.32 10.30 1.59
C VAL A 399 -5.21 11.19 2.46
N LEU A 400 -4.71 11.65 3.61
CA LEU A 400 -5.45 12.50 4.53
C LEU A 400 -5.82 13.85 3.89
N GLU A 401 -4.88 14.51 3.20
CA GLU A 401 -5.13 15.76 2.46
C GLU A 401 -6.20 15.58 1.38
N ALA A 402 -6.05 14.56 0.57
CA ALA A 402 -6.97 14.32 -0.54
C ALA A 402 -8.37 13.95 -0.05
N TYR A 403 -8.48 13.25 1.09
CA TYR A 403 -9.77 12.90 1.66
C TYR A 403 -10.44 14.10 2.36
N SER A 404 -9.70 14.86 3.17
CA SER A 404 -10.22 16.06 3.84
C SER A 404 -10.66 17.15 2.86
N ALA A 405 -10.04 17.21 1.68
CA ALA A 405 -10.42 18.14 0.61
C ALA A 405 -11.54 17.60 -0.32
N SER A 406 -12.01 16.37 -0.09
CA SER A 406 -12.98 15.72 -0.99
C SER A 406 -14.40 16.24 -0.78
N PRO A 407 -15.10 16.74 -1.82
CA PRO A 407 -16.49 17.18 -1.71
C PRO A 407 -17.50 16.02 -1.59
N VAL A 408 -17.04 14.77 -1.57
CA VAL A 408 -17.89 13.58 -1.64
C VAL A 408 -18.45 13.16 -0.28
N ALA A 409 -18.04 13.82 0.79
CA ALA A 409 -18.44 13.48 2.16
C ALA A 409 -19.36 14.54 2.80
N ALA A 410 -19.86 15.50 2.02
CA ALA A 410 -20.84 16.51 2.47
C ALA A 410 -22.29 16.19 1.93
#